data_8be4b7b1d3fc9a7feb1c225bbc8bd694
#
_entry.id   8be4b7b1d3fc9a7feb1c225bbc8bd694
#
_cell.length_a   1.000
_cell.length_b   1.000
_cell.length_c   1.000
_cell.angle_alpha   90.00
_cell.angle_beta   90.00
_cell.angle_gamma   90.00
#
_symmetry.space_group_name_H-M   'P 1'
#
loop_
_entity.id
_entity.type
_entity.pdbx_description
1 polymer ?
#
loop_
_entity_poly.entity_id
_entity_poly.type
_entity_poly.pdbx_seq_one_letter_code
_entity_poly.pdbx_strand_id
1 'polypeptide(L)'
;MSSPDQQPAAFSALLRTASAEEHRTAEQSPFMGDLLAGRLGVQAYTALTGQLWYVYRALESRLDALAAHPVTGPFVDRALLRTAALERDLDHLAGPDWRDTLAPLPATEAIGARIAELAETWPAGYLAHHYTRYLGDLSGGQVIRGVAERTWGFERKGDGVRFYVFEEIDNPAAFKRDYRARLDAAGELMDEVERRRVAEECRRAFVLNGAVFGELGGRYPLSA
;
A
#
# COMPACT_ATOMS: atom_id res chain seq x y z
N MET A 1 -7.04 10.22 44.57
CA MET A 1 -6.14 9.19 44.02
C MET A 1 -6.18 9.37 42.53
N SER A 2 -5.22 10.12 41.99
CA SER A 2 -5.09 10.36 40.54
C SER A 2 -4.63 9.05 39.90
N SER A 3 -5.35 8.58 38.87
CA SER A 3 -4.95 7.44 38.06
C SER A 3 -3.57 7.67 37.46
N PRO A 4 -2.73 6.63 37.35
CA PRO A 4 -1.40 6.77 36.75
C PRO A 4 -1.57 7.28 35.31
N ASP A 5 -0.79 8.30 34.96
CA ASP A 5 -0.61 8.86 33.62
C ASP A 5 -0.46 7.71 32.60
N GLN A 6 -1.53 7.37 31.89
CA GLN A 6 -1.40 6.53 30.70
C GLN A 6 -0.74 7.41 29.65
N GLN A 7 0.56 7.24 29.49
CA GLN A 7 1.27 7.81 28.35
C GLN A 7 0.46 7.47 27.08
N PRO A 8 0.12 8.47 26.25
CA PRO A 8 -0.66 8.20 25.04
C PRO A 8 0.08 7.16 24.19
N ALA A 9 -0.67 6.17 23.71
CA ALA A 9 -0.10 5.11 22.89
C ALA A 9 0.69 5.72 21.71
N ALA A 10 1.84 5.11 21.38
CA ALA A 10 2.65 5.52 20.24
C ALA A 10 1.77 5.61 18.98
N PHE A 11 1.96 6.62 18.14
CA PHE A 11 1.08 6.87 17.00
C PHE A 11 1.06 5.72 16.01
N SER A 12 2.21 5.07 15.78
CA SER A 12 2.31 3.85 14.96
C SER A 12 1.47 2.70 15.52
N ALA A 13 1.38 2.57 16.84
CA ALA A 13 0.53 1.58 17.50
C ALA A 13 -0.94 1.93 17.37
N LEU A 14 -1.31 3.22 17.47
CA LEU A 14 -2.68 3.69 17.24
C LEU A 14 -3.14 3.35 15.82
N LEU A 15 -2.36 3.68 14.78
CA LEU A 15 -2.69 3.36 13.40
C LEU A 15 -2.92 1.86 13.19
N ARG A 16 -2.00 1.04 13.68
CA ARG A 16 -2.08 -0.42 13.59
C ARG A 16 -3.33 -0.98 14.26
N THR A 17 -3.63 -0.50 15.47
CA THR A 17 -4.77 -1.02 16.24
C THR A 17 -6.09 -0.57 15.64
N ALA A 18 -6.18 0.71 15.25
CA ALA A 18 -7.40 1.26 14.68
C ALA A 18 -7.79 0.61 13.35
N SER A 19 -6.83 0.18 12.54
CA SER A 19 -7.08 -0.40 11.20
C SER A 19 -6.99 -1.93 11.16
N ALA A 20 -6.86 -2.61 12.29
CA ALA A 20 -6.59 -4.05 12.34
C ALA A 20 -7.73 -4.92 11.77
N GLU A 21 -8.97 -4.48 11.90
CA GLU A 21 -10.14 -5.20 11.39
C GLU A 21 -10.23 -5.08 9.86
N GLU A 22 -10.12 -3.87 9.34
CA GLU A 22 -10.18 -3.61 7.91
C GLU A 22 -8.98 -4.23 7.17
N HIS A 23 -7.80 -4.21 7.79
CA HIS A 23 -6.63 -4.93 7.29
C HIS A 23 -6.92 -6.42 7.13
N ARG A 24 -7.45 -7.06 8.19
CA ARG A 24 -7.81 -8.48 8.16
C ARG A 24 -8.89 -8.78 7.12
N THR A 25 -9.90 -7.93 7.01
CA THR A 25 -10.98 -8.07 6.01
C THR A 25 -10.41 -8.00 4.58
N ALA A 26 -9.51 -7.07 4.32
CA ALA A 26 -8.87 -6.95 3.01
C ALA A 26 -8.01 -8.19 2.67
N GLU A 27 -7.19 -8.67 3.62
CA GLU A 27 -6.37 -9.88 3.44
C GLU A 27 -7.20 -11.16 3.24
N GLN A 28 -8.35 -11.24 3.89
CA GLN A 28 -9.27 -12.39 3.82
C GLN A 28 -10.30 -12.25 2.69
N SER A 29 -10.20 -11.23 1.83
CA SER A 29 -11.09 -11.14 0.68
C SER A 29 -10.95 -12.39 -0.21
N PRO A 30 -12.03 -12.86 -0.85
CA PRO A 30 -11.97 -14.04 -1.70
C PRO A 30 -10.86 -13.95 -2.76
N PHE A 31 -10.74 -12.79 -3.42
CA PHE A 31 -9.69 -12.57 -4.42
C PHE A 31 -8.27 -12.77 -3.85
N MET A 32 -7.97 -12.18 -2.70
CA MET A 32 -6.65 -12.32 -2.08
C MET A 32 -6.42 -13.75 -1.58
N GLY A 33 -7.43 -14.38 -1.00
CA GLY A 33 -7.36 -15.78 -0.59
C GLY A 33 -7.05 -16.72 -1.76
N ASP A 34 -7.68 -16.51 -2.91
CA ASP A 34 -7.49 -17.30 -4.12
C ASP A 34 -6.13 -17.03 -4.77
N LEU A 35 -5.70 -15.76 -4.78
CA LEU A 35 -4.38 -15.36 -5.27
C LEU A 35 -3.26 -16.01 -4.44
N LEU A 36 -3.34 -15.91 -3.12
CA LEU A 36 -2.34 -16.46 -2.20
C LEU A 36 -2.29 -17.98 -2.20
N ALA A 37 -3.41 -18.63 -2.49
CA ALA A 37 -3.48 -20.06 -2.68
C ALA A 37 -3.00 -20.52 -4.08
N GLY A 38 -2.63 -19.59 -4.98
CA GLY A 38 -2.19 -19.90 -6.35
C GLY A 38 -3.31 -20.44 -7.24
N ARG A 39 -4.57 -20.16 -6.89
CA ARG A 39 -5.74 -20.63 -7.65
C ARG A 39 -6.10 -19.73 -8.82
N LEU A 40 -5.65 -18.48 -8.83
CA LEU A 40 -5.91 -17.52 -9.90
C LEU A 40 -4.85 -17.63 -11.01
N GLY A 41 -5.26 -17.34 -12.24
CA GLY A 41 -4.35 -17.24 -13.38
C GLY A 41 -3.49 -15.96 -13.32
N VAL A 42 -2.42 -15.96 -14.12
CA VAL A 42 -1.50 -14.81 -14.23
C VAL A 42 -2.22 -13.51 -14.65
N GLN A 43 -3.33 -13.62 -15.39
CA GLN A 43 -4.13 -12.48 -15.82
C GLN A 43 -4.74 -11.71 -14.63
N ALA A 44 -5.17 -12.41 -13.58
CA ALA A 44 -5.68 -11.79 -12.37
C ALA A 44 -4.56 -11.05 -11.60
N TYR A 45 -3.36 -11.63 -11.56
CA TYR A 45 -2.17 -10.99 -10.99
C TYR A 45 -1.74 -9.77 -11.81
N THR A 46 -1.74 -9.86 -13.14
CA THR A 46 -1.47 -8.74 -14.05
C THR A 46 -2.44 -7.59 -13.81
N ALA A 47 -3.74 -7.90 -13.69
CA ALA A 47 -4.76 -6.89 -13.39
C ALA A 47 -4.52 -6.23 -12.04
N LEU A 48 -4.19 -6.99 -10.99
CA LEU A 48 -3.82 -6.44 -9.68
C LEU A 48 -2.59 -5.52 -9.80
N THR A 49 -1.54 -5.96 -10.51
CA THR A 49 -0.32 -5.17 -10.73
C THR A 49 -0.63 -3.84 -11.43
N GLY A 50 -1.55 -3.85 -12.41
CA GLY A 50 -2.04 -2.64 -13.07
C GLY A 50 -2.74 -1.69 -12.11
N GLN A 51 -3.61 -2.19 -11.21
CA GLN A 51 -4.26 -1.34 -10.20
C GLN A 51 -3.25 -0.76 -9.21
N LEU A 52 -2.25 -1.53 -8.81
CA LEU A 52 -1.16 -1.04 -7.97
C LEU A 52 -0.38 0.08 -8.65
N TRP A 53 -0.12 -0.02 -9.96
CA TRP A 53 0.56 1.06 -10.70
C TRP A 53 -0.19 2.40 -10.60
N TYR A 54 -1.50 2.41 -10.77
CA TYR A 54 -2.31 3.62 -10.63
C TYR A 54 -2.24 4.20 -9.20
N VAL A 55 -2.31 3.35 -8.19
CA VAL A 55 -2.23 3.77 -6.78
C VAL A 55 -0.85 4.35 -6.47
N TYR A 56 0.23 3.68 -6.86
CA TYR A 56 1.60 4.14 -6.59
C TYR A 56 1.94 5.41 -7.39
N ARG A 57 1.50 5.51 -8.62
CA ARG A 57 1.63 6.74 -9.41
C ARG A 57 0.93 7.91 -8.71
N ALA A 58 -0.25 7.72 -8.14
CA ALA A 58 -0.95 8.75 -7.39
C ALA A 58 -0.19 9.17 -6.13
N LEU A 59 0.36 8.22 -5.37
CA LEU A 59 1.20 8.49 -4.20
C LEU A 59 2.49 9.22 -4.62
N GLU A 60 3.25 8.68 -5.54
CA GLU A 60 4.60 9.15 -5.85
C GLU A 60 4.62 10.50 -6.58
N SER A 61 3.59 10.82 -7.35
CA SER A 61 3.45 12.13 -8.02
C SER A 61 3.28 13.32 -7.05
N ARG A 62 3.05 13.07 -5.76
CA ARG A 62 2.81 14.12 -4.75
C ARG A 62 3.98 14.29 -3.77
N LEU A 63 4.99 13.42 -3.81
CA LEU A 63 6.07 13.38 -2.82
C LEU A 63 6.86 14.69 -2.78
N ASP A 64 7.22 15.26 -3.92
CA ASP A 64 8.00 16.50 -3.95
C ASP A 64 7.24 17.68 -3.29
N ALA A 65 5.94 17.77 -3.50
CA ALA A 65 5.10 18.80 -2.86
C ALA A 65 5.00 18.60 -1.34
N LEU A 66 5.10 17.37 -0.87
CA LEU A 66 4.99 17.00 0.55
C LEU A 66 6.36 17.03 1.29
N ALA A 67 7.46 17.13 0.56
CA ALA A 67 8.82 17.05 1.13
C ALA A 67 9.12 18.11 2.18
N ALA A 68 8.61 19.33 2.03
CA ALA A 68 8.81 20.42 2.98
C ALA A 68 7.84 20.41 4.18
N HIS A 69 6.81 19.55 4.15
CA HIS A 69 5.82 19.52 5.23
C HIS A 69 6.35 18.72 6.44
N PRO A 70 6.24 19.24 7.67
CA PRO A 70 6.90 18.64 8.85
C PRO A 70 6.42 17.19 9.16
N VAL A 71 5.16 16.87 8.86
CA VAL A 71 4.60 15.53 9.13
C VAL A 71 4.96 14.54 8.01
N THR A 72 4.93 14.95 6.75
CA THR A 72 5.10 14.03 5.61
C THR A 72 6.52 14.03 5.04
N GLY A 73 7.27 15.11 5.16
CA GLY A 73 8.64 15.21 4.64
C GLY A 73 9.57 14.07 5.06
N PRO A 74 9.56 13.62 6.32
CA PRO A 74 10.38 12.47 6.76
C PRO A 74 10.07 11.14 6.06
N PHE A 75 8.97 11.05 5.30
CA PHE A 75 8.56 9.85 4.57
C PHE A 75 8.85 9.91 3.08
N VAL A 76 9.35 11.06 2.59
CA VAL A 76 9.83 11.19 1.21
C VAL A 76 11.17 10.47 1.09
N ASP A 77 11.12 9.20 0.69
CA ASP A 77 12.26 8.29 0.65
C ASP A 77 12.31 7.58 -0.71
N ARG A 78 13.36 7.83 -1.48
CA ARG A 78 13.52 7.26 -2.83
C ARG A 78 13.61 5.74 -2.84
N ALA A 79 14.11 5.14 -1.78
CA ALA A 79 14.19 3.68 -1.63
C ALA A 79 12.80 3.01 -1.63
N LEU A 80 11.74 3.78 -1.34
CA LEU A 80 10.36 3.30 -1.37
C LEU A 80 9.71 3.37 -2.76
N LEU A 81 10.25 4.12 -3.73
CA LEU A 81 9.58 4.32 -5.01
C LEU A 81 9.33 3.01 -5.77
N ARG A 82 8.09 2.81 -6.22
CA ARG A 82 7.65 1.55 -6.85
C ARG A 82 7.12 1.70 -8.27
N THR A 83 6.77 2.92 -8.70
CA THR A 83 6.17 3.14 -10.04
C THR A 83 7.04 2.55 -11.16
N ALA A 84 8.35 2.82 -11.16
CA ALA A 84 9.24 2.29 -12.19
C ALA A 84 9.39 0.75 -12.14
N ALA A 85 9.33 0.14 -10.95
CA ALA A 85 9.34 -1.31 -10.81
C ALA A 85 8.04 -1.94 -11.34
N LEU A 86 6.88 -1.32 -11.03
CA LEU A 86 5.59 -1.73 -11.57
C LEU A 86 5.51 -1.60 -13.09
N GLU A 87 6.10 -0.58 -13.67
CA GLU A 87 6.17 -0.42 -15.13
C GLU A 87 6.94 -1.57 -15.78
N ARG A 88 8.11 -1.93 -15.24
CA ARG A 88 8.88 -3.09 -15.72
C ARG A 88 8.12 -4.40 -15.57
N ASP A 89 7.42 -4.57 -14.45
CA ASP A 89 6.59 -5.76 -14.24
C ASP A 89 5.44 -5.83 -15.25
N LEU A 90 4.78 -4.70 -15.55
CA LEU A 90 3.69 -4.64 -16.52
C LEU A 90 4.18 -4.83 -17.96
N ASP A 91 5.35 -4.30 -18.32
CA ASP A 91 5.99 -4.56 -19.61
C ASP A 91 6.23 -6.08 -19.81
N HIS A 92 6.64 -6.78 -18.75
CA HIS A 92 6.83 -8.23 -18.78
C HIS A 92 5.51 -9.01 -18.81
N LEU A 93 4.51 -8.60 -18.01
CA LEU A 93 3.26 -9.32 -17.81
C LEU A 93 2.24 -9.12 -18.93
N ALA A 94 2.19 -7.94 -19.53
CA ALA A 94 1.17 -7.53 -20.50
C ALA A 94 1.74 -6.98 -21.81
N GLY A 95 3.08 -6.90 -21.92
CA GLY A 95 3.75 -6.35 -23.09
C GLY A 95 3.84 -4.81 -23.07
N PRO A 96 4.58 -4.19 -24.01
CA PRO A 96 4.91 -2.77 -23.98
C PRO A 96 3.68 -1.85 -24.10
N ASP A 97 2.61 -2.34 -24.69
CA ASP A 97 1.37 -1.58 -24.94
C ASP A 97 0.35 -1.71 -23.81
N TRP A 98 0.76 -2.17 -22.62
CA TRP A 98 -0.14 -2.38 -21.48
C TRP A 98 -0.92 -1.13 -21.06
N ARG A 99 -0.37 0.06 -21.28
CA ARG A 99 -1.03 1.33 -20.99
C ARG A 99 -2.31 1.56 -21.78
N ASP A 100 -2.42 0.96 -22.95
CA ASP A 100 -3.58 1.06 -23.83
C ASP A 100 -4.67 0.04 -23.44
N THR A 101 -4.30 -1.00 -22.70
CA THR A 101 -5.19 -2.12 -22.36
C THR A 101 -5.63 -2.17 -20.89
N LEU A 102 -4.80 -1.65 -19.99
CA LEU A 102 -5.10 -1.64 -18.54
C LEU A 102 -5.71 -0.30 -18.13
N ALA A 103 -6.98 -0.33 -17.74
CA ALA A 103 -7.68 0.82 -17.20
C ALA A 103 -7.81 0.71 -15.66
N PRO A 104 -7.86 1.85 -14.94
CA PRO A 104 -8.15 1.83 -13.50
C PRO A 104 -9.57 1.33 -13.25
N LEU A 105 -9.75 0.62 -12.15
CA LEU A 105 -11.06 0.27 -11.62
C LEU A 105 -11.68 1.49 -10.92
N PRO A 106 -13.01 1.58 -10.81
CA PRO A 106 -13.68 2.64 -10.05
C PRO A 106 -13.13 2.80 -8.63
N ALA A 107 -12.87 1.70 -7.91
CA ALA A 107 -12.25 1.74 -6.59
C ALA A 107 -10.81 2.28 -6.63
N THR A 108 -10.04 1.98 -7.68
CA THR A 108 -8.68 2.50 -7.87
C THR A 108 -8.69 3.99 -8.17
N GLU A 109 -9.62 4.47 -8.99
CA GLU A 109 -9.81 5.89 -9.25
C GLU A 109 -10.18 6.64 -7.97
N ALA A 110 -11.05 6.06 -7.12
CA ALA A 110 -11.41 6.63 -5.83
C ALA A 110 -10.21 6.75 -4.89
N ILE A 111 -9.29 5.77 -4.88
CA ILE A 111 -8.02 5.84 -4.13
C ILE A 111 -7.16 6.99 -4.67
N GLY A 112 -6.96 7.06 -5.97
CA GLY A 112 -6.14 8.10 -6.60
C GLY A 112 -6.66 9.50 -6.33
N ALA A 113 -7.97 9.70 -6.47
CA ALA A 113 -8.65 10.97 -6.18
C ALA A 113 -8.50 11.36 -4.71
N ARG A 114 -8.66 10.38 -3.78
CA ARG A 114 -8.50 10.65 -2.35
C ARG A 114 -7.06 11.02 -1.99
N ILE A 115 -6.06 10.32 -2.53
CA ILE A 115 -4.64 10.65 -2.32
C ILE A 115 -4.34 12.08 -2.82
N ALA A 116 -4.85 12.46 -3.99
CA ALA A 116 -4.66 13.80 -4.54
C ALA A 116 -5.28 14.87 -3.64
N GLU A 117 -6.52 14.68 -3.23
CA GLU A 117 -7.23 15.57 -2.30
C GLU A 117 -6.44 15.76 -0.99
N LEU A 118 -5.99 14.65 -0.38
CA LEU A 118 -5.27 14.67 0.88
C LEU A 118 -3.93 15.39 0.77
N ALA A 119 -3.18 15.17 -0.29
CA ALA A 119 -1.90 15.84 -0.51
C ALA A 119 -2.05 17.37 -0.59
N GLU A 120 -3.17 17.86 -1.10
CA GLU A 120 -3.45 19.30 -1.27
C GLU A 120 -4.08 19.93 -0.03
N THR A 121 -5.00 19.21 0.64
CA THR A 121 -5.85 19.80 1.68
C THR A 121 -5.52 19.33 3.09
N TRP A 122 -4.92 18.14 3.22
CA TRP A 122 -4.64 17.54 4.53
C TRP A 122 -3.46 16.54 4.46
N PRO A 123 -2.21 17.01 4.44
CA PRO A 123 -1.01 16.17 4.32
C PRO A 123 -0.88 15.07 5.38
N ALA A 124 -1.33 15.28 6.62
CA ALA A 124 -1.32 14.24 7.64
C ALA A 124 -2.19 13.02 7.24
N GLY A 125 -3.33 13.26 6.58
CA GLY A 125 -4.17 12.20 6.04
C GLY A 125 -3.52 11.42 4.89
N TYR A 126 -2.71 12.08 4.05
CA TYR A 126 -1.92 11.39 3.03
C TYR A 126 -0.99 10.33 3.64
N LEU A 127 -0.41 10.61 4.82
CA LEU A 127 0.46 9.67 5.52
C LEU A 127 -0.25 8.32 5.82
N ALA A 128 -1.57 8.32 6.03
CA ALA A 128 -2.33 7.10 6.25
C ALA A 128 -2.27 6.16 5.02
N HIS A 129 -2.43 6.70 3.80
CA HIS A 129 -2.31 5.93 2.57
C HIS A 129 -0.87 5.47 2.30
N HIS A 130 0.11 6.35 2.55
CA HIS A 130 1.53 6.01 2.46
C HIS A 130 1.91 4.85 3.40
N TYR A 131 1.52 4.94 4.67
CA TYR A 131 1.74 3.88 5.66
C TYR A 131 1.10 2.55 5.24
N THR A 132 -0.18 2.58 4.86
CA THR A 132 -0.96 1.39 4.48
C THR A 132 -0.29 0.65 3.32
N ARG A 133 0.19 1.38 2.33
CA ARG A 133 0.82 0.76 1.15
C ARG A 133 2.23 0.27 1.44
N TYR A 134 3.15 1.16 1.79
CA TYR A 134 4.57 0.80 1.85
C TYR A 134 4.90 -0.23 2.93
N LEU A 135 4.32 -0.12 4.14
CA LEU A 135 4.56 -1.14 5.17
C LEU A 135 3.84 -2.45 4.88
N GLY A 136 2.69 -2.39 4.22
CA GLY A 136 1.98 -3.57 3.73
C GLY A 136 2.82 -4.35 2.74
N ASP A 137 3.38 -3.68 1.73
CA ASP A 137 4.15 -4.33 0.66
C ASP A 137 5.54 -4.80 1.13
N LEU A 138 6.17 -4.07 2.07
CA LEU A 138 7.39 -4.53 2.76
C LEU A 138 7.17 -5.75 3.68
N SER A 139 5.93 -6.14 3.91
CA SER A 139 5.55 -7.28 4.79
C SER A 139 4.78 -8.34 4.01
N GLY A 140 3.48 -8.14 3.79
CA GLY A 140 2.59 -9.07 3.09
C GLY A 140 2.94 -9.24 1.62
N GLY A 141 3.46 -8.19 0.96
CA GLY A 141 3.90 -8.24 -0.43
C GLY A 141 4.95 -9.32 -0.70
N GLN A 142 5.79 -9.66 0.29
CA GLN A 142 6.78 -10.73 0.15
C GLN A 142 6.14 -12.12 0.01
N VAL A 143 4.96 -12.32 0.59
CA VAL A 143 4.19 -13.56 0.44
C VAL A 143 3.63 -13.64 -0.98
N ILE A 144 3.05 -12.53 -1.50
CA ILE A 144 2.52 -12.46 -2.86
C ILE A 144 3.65 -12.74 -3.88
N ARG A 145 4.82 -12.12 -3.70
CA ARG A 145 5.99 -12.40 -4.54
C ARG A 145 6.33 -13.88 -4.58
N GLY A 146 6.46 -14.51 -3.41
CA GLY A 146 6.79 -15.92 -3.32
C GLY A 146 5.74 -16.83 -3.95
N VAL A 147 4.46 -16.46 -3.92
CA VAL A 147 3.39 -17.17 -4.65
C VAL A 147 3.58 -16.98 -6.15
N ALA A 148 3.78 -15.76 -6.62
CA ALA A 148 3.95 -15.46 -8.04
C ALA A 148 5.15 -16.20 -8.66
N GLU A 149 6.31 -16.18 -7.99
CA GLU A 149 7.51 -16.91 -8.40
C GLU A 149 7.25 -18.43 -8.54
N ARG A 150 6.51 -19.01 -7.59
CA ARG A 150 6.23 -20.46 -7.60
C ARG A 150 5.13 -20.87 -8.55
N THR A 151 4.05 -20.08 -8.62
CA THR A 151 2.83 -20.46 -9.35
C THR A 151 2.96 -20.20 -10.84
N TRP A 152 3.56 -19.07 -11.21
CA TRP A 152 3.68 -18.65 -12.61
C TRP A 152 5.10 -18.75 -13.17
N GLY A 153 6.06 -19.25 -12.37
CA GLY A 153 7.42 -19.52 -12.83
C GLY A 153 8.25 -18.27 -13.08
N PHE A 154 7.92 -17.15 -12.44
CA PHE A 154 8.74 -15.94 -12.58
C PHE A 154 10.12 -16.16 -11.98
N GLU A 155 11.13 -15.53 -12.60
CA GLU A 155 12.46 -15.51 -12.06
C GLU A 155 12.47 -14.87 -10.66
N ARG A 156 13.23 -15.47 -9.75
CA ARG A 156 13.34 -14.98 -8.38
C ARG A 156 13.82 -13.52 -8.36
N LYS A 157 13.00 -12.63 -7.83
CA LYS A 157 13.23 -11.17 -7.79
C LYS A 157 13.41 -10.55 -9.19
N GLY A 158 12.98 -11.24 -10.23
CA GLY A 158 13.05 -10.81 -11.62
C GLY A 158 11.84 -9.99 -12.07
N ASP A 159 11.72 -9.84 -13.39
CA ASP A 159 10.60 -9.14 -14.00
C ASP A 159 9.29 -9.90 -13.74
N GLY A 160 8.23 -9.13 -13.54
CA GLY A 160 6.92 -9.61 -13.08
C GLY A 160 6.73 -9.58 -11.56
N VAL A 161 7.82 -9.45 -10.76
CA VAL A 161 7.75 -9.35 -9.29
C VAL A 161 8.67 -8.29 -8.69
N ARG A 162 9.26 -7.41 -9.51
CA ARG A 162 10.17 -6.33 -9.06
C ARG A 162 9.51 -5.36 -8.12
N PHE A 163 8.22 -5.15 -8.27
CA PHE A 163 7.44 -4.33 -7.35
C PHE A 163 7.69 -4.68 -5.88
N TYR A 164 7.79 -5.96 -5.57
CA TYR A 164 8.02 -6.44 -4.20
C TYR A 164 9.48 -6.45 -3.79
N VAL A 165 10.40 -6.07 -4.69
CA VAL A 165 11.85 -6.04 -4.43
C VAL A 165 12.30 -4.61 -4.17
N PHE A 166 12.56 -4.29 -2.91
CA PHE A 166 13.06 -2.98 -2.50
C PHE A 166 14.59 -3.02 -2.49
N GLU A 167 15.20 -2.81 -3.67
CA GLU A 167 16.62 -3.03 -3.90
C GLU A 167 17.52 -2.13 -3.03
N GLU A 168 17.06 -0.92 -2.69
CA GLU A 168 17.79 0.04 -1.84
C GLU A 168 17.56 -0.19 -0.34
N ILE A 169 16.79 -1.22 0.05
CA ILE A 169 16.50 -1.55 1.45
C ILE A 169 17.14 -2.88 1.81
N ASP A 170 18.40 -2.84 2.27
CA ASP A 170 19.15 -4.04 2.64
C ASP A 170 18.52 -4.81 3.82
N ASN A 171 17.97 -4.09 4.79
CA ASN A 171 17.36 -4.67 5.98
C ASN A 171 15.90 -4.18 6.18
N PRO A 172 14.91 -4.88 5.59
CA PRO A 172 13.50 -4.49 5.72
C PRO A 172 12.99 -4.45 7.16
N ALA A 173 13.55 -5.26 8.07
CA ALA A 173 13.14 -5.26 9.47
C ALA A 173 13.61 -3.99 10.19
N ALA A 174 14.86 -3.56 9.97
CA ALA A 174 15.38 -2.30 10.48
C ALA A 174 14.61 -1.11 9.87
N PHE A 175 14.45 -1.09 8.55
CA PHE A 175 13.69 -0.03 7.86
C PHE A 175 12.28 0.14 8.43
N LYS A 176 11.54 -0.96 8.64
CA LYS A 176 10.20 -0.90 9.24
C LYS A 176 10.19 -0.39 10.69
N ARG A 177 11.23 -0.65 11.47
CA ARG A 177 11.37 -0.05 12.82
C ARG A 177 11.58 1.45 12.73
N ASP A 178 12.49 1.89 11.87
CA ASP A 178 12.81 3.31 11.66
C ASP A 178 11.62 4.07 11.07
N TYR A 179 10.88 3.45 10.17
CA TYR A 179 9.63 4.01 9.63
C TYR A 179 8.59 4.23 10.76
N ARG A 180 8.43 3.25 11.68
CA ARG A 180 7.51 3.41 12.81
C ARG A 180 7.99 4.49 13.78
N ALA A 181 9.29 4.60 14.03
CA ALA A 181 9.84 5.68 14.85
C ALA A 181 9.57 7.06 14.22
N ARG A 182 9.70 7.18 12.89
CA ARG A 182 9.29 8.40 12.16
C ARG A 182 7.78 8.70 12.30
N LEU A 183 6.93 7.66 12.27
CA LEU A 183 5.48 7.83 12.54
C LEU A 183 5.22 8.34 13.95
N ASP A 184 5.92 7.80 14.94
CA ASP A 184 5.76 8.22 16.34
C ASP A 184 6.19 9.67 16.52
N ALA A 185 7.32 10.07 15.92
CA ALA A 185 7.77 11.46 15.91
C ALA A 185 6.79 12.40 15.17
N ALA A 186 6.22 11.97 14.04
CA ALA A 186 5.17 12.72 13.34
C ALA A 186 3.91 12.86 14.21
N GLY A 187 3.59 11.82 14.99
CA GLY A 187 2.50 11.85 15.96
C GLY A 187 2.68 12.91 17.06
N GLU A 188 3.92 13.20 17.46
CA GLU A 188 4.21 14.25 18.46
C GLU A 188 3.91 15.66 17.93
N LEU A 189 3.88 15.84 16.61
CA LEU A 189 3.54 17.12 15.97
C LEU A 189 2.02 17.34 15.83
N MET A 190 1.21 16.35 16.20
CA MET A 190 -0.25 16.34 16.06
C MET A 190 -0.91 16.29 17.45
N ASP A 191 -2.05 16.98 17.59
CA ASP A 191 -2.89 16.79 18.77
C ASP A 191 -3.64 15.42 18.72
N GLU A 192 -4.34 15.08 19.80
CA GLU A 192 -5.04 13.81 19.91
C GLU A 192 -6.18 13.68 18.87
N VAL A 193 -6.86 14.78 18.56
CA VAL A 193 -7.96 14.79 17.58
C VAL A 193 -7.41 14.48 16.18
N GLU A 194 -6.30 15.12 15.82
CA GLU A 194 -5.65 14.90 14.53
C GLU A 194 -5.09 13.48 14.40
N ARG A 195 -4.46 12.93 15.44
CA ARG A 195 -4.00 11.53 15.45
C ARG A 195 -5.14 10.54 15.21
N ARG A 196 -6.30 10.75 15.86
CA ARG A 196 -7.50 9.92 15.66
C ARG A 196 -8.06 10.06 14.25
N ARG A 197 -8.05 11.26 13.71
CA ARG A 197 -8.49 11.53 12.34
C ARG A 197 -7.62 10.82 11.30
N VAL A 198 -6.29 10.81 11.49
CA VAL A 198 -5.37 10.04 10.62
C VAL A 198 -5.58 8.54 10.78
N ALA A 199 -5.84 8.05 11.99
CA ALA A 199 -6.16 6.64 12.23
C ALA A 199 -7.46 6.21 11.53
N GLU A 200 -8.49 7.07 11.51
CA GLU A 200 -9.72 6.81 10.75
C GLU A 200 -9.47 6.83 9.24
N GLU A 201 -8.61 7.72 8.74
CA GLU A 201 -8.21 7.71 7.33
C GLU A 201 -7.42 6.42 6.97
N CYS A 202 -6.63 5.89 7.90
CA CYS A 202 -5.96 4.61 7.71
C CYS A 202 -6.97 3.45 7.54
N ARG A 203 -8.05 3.43 8.34
CA ARG A 203 -9.17 2.49 8.16
C ARG A 203 -9.78 2.63 6.77
N ARG A 204 -10.08 3.87 6.38
CA ARG A 204 -10.64 4.18 5.06
C ARG A 204 -9.72 3.70 3.93
N ALA A 205 -8.40 3.86 4.07
CA ALA A 205 -7.44 3.37 3.08
C ALA A 205 -7.54 1.84 2.90
N PHE A 206 -7.69 1.07 3.98
CA PHE A 206 -7.91 -0.39 3.89
C PHE A 206 -9.25 -0.74 3.26
N VAL A 207 -10.34 -0.04 3.60
CA VAL A 207 -11.66 -0.24 2.97
C VAL A 207 -11.58 -0.02 1.45
N LEU A 208 -10.93 1.06 1.01
CA LEU A 208 -10.75 1.35 -0.42
C LEU A 208 -9.90 0.28 -1.12
N ASN A 209 -8.81 -0.20 -0.48
CA ASN A 209 -8.03 -1.32 -1.03
C ASN A 209 -8.88 -2.61 -1.11
N GLY A 210 -9.69 -2.88 -0.11
CA GLY A 210 -10.64 -4.01 -0.11
C GLY A 210 -11.66 -3.94 -1.27
N ALA A 211 -12.12 -2.73 -1.60
CA ALA A 211 -13.01 -2.51 -2.75
C ALA A 211 -12.33 -2.87 -4.08
N VAL A 212 -11.03 -2.54 -4.27
CA VAL A 212 -10.25 -2.98 -5.44
C VAL A 212 -10.23 -4.51 -5.53
N PHE A 213 -9.99 -5.19 -4.42
CA PHE A 213 -9.99 -6.66 -4.41
C PHE A 213 -11.38 -7.24 -4.70
N GLY A 214 -12.45 -6.59 -4.23
CA GLY A 214 -13.82 -6.96 -4.54
C GLY A 214 -14.13 -6.85 -6.04
N GLU A 215 -13.75 -5.74 -6.67
CA GLU A 215 -13.93 -5.54 -8.12
C GLU A 215 -13.08 -6.50 -8.96
N LEU A 216 -11.85 -6.78 -8.54
CA LEU A 216 -11.00 -7.79 -9.18
C LEU A 216 -11.60 -9.20 -9.04
N GLY A 217 -12.13 -9.54 -7.86
CA GLY A 217 -12.80 -10.82 -7.64
C GLY A 217 -14.02 -11.03 -8.54
N GLY A 218 -14.78 -9.96 -8.80
CA GLY A 218 -15.90 -9.99 -9.76
C GLY A 218 -15.47 -10.20 -11.22
N ARG A 219 -14.25 -9.75 -11.58
CA ARG A 219 -13.70 -9.91 -12.94
C ARG A 219 -12.96 -11.25 -13.14
N TYR A 220 -12.41 -11.81 -12.10
CA TYR A 220 -11.62 -13.04 -12.11
C TYR A 220 -12.18 -14.06 -11.12
N PRO A 221 -13.45 -14.50 -11.30
CA PRO A 221 -14.02 -15.55 -10.46
C PRO A 221 -13.26 -16.86 -10.71
N LEU A 222 -13.13 -17.69 -9.67
CA LEU A 222 -12.72 -19.08 -9.87
C LEU A 222 -13.74 -19.76 -10.77
N SER A 223 -13.26 -20.48 -11.78
CA SER A 223 -14.14 -21.36 -12.55
C SER A 223 -14.74 -22.40 -11.61
N ALA A 224 -16.07 -22.49 -11.62
CA ALA A 224 -16.81 -23.47 -10.83
C ALA A 224 -16.48 -24.90 -11.26
#